data_30684cae558e29c2c3c07882017ade1f
#
_entry.id   30684cae558e29c2c3c07882017ade1f
#
_cell.length_a   1.000
_cell.length_b   1.000
_cell.length_c   1.000
_cell.angle_alpha   90.00
_cell.angle_beta   90.00
_cell.angle_gamma   90.00
#
_symmetry.space_group_name_H-M   'P 1'
#
loop_
_entity.id
_entity.type
_entity.pdbx_description
1 polymer ?
#
loop_
_entity_poly.entity_id
_entity_poly.type
_entity_poly.pdbx_seq_one_letter_code
_entity_poly.pdbx_strand_id
1 'polypeptide(L)'
;MITPASPEDLRIIAAQLGRVPRGVLGVAARCGDCGASSGASPASHEGGISADRQRGISAGHQAVNPVGYPSDNPVGRLTDFPAGQGDSVPAGHPAVIASAPRLPGGEPFPTFYYLTCPAAVAAVSHLEANGVMREAEALLEANPQIATAYARAHELYIRQRTQAGEAAGIGEVPEIAGVSAGGMPRRVKCFHALLGHALAVGRGVNPIGDWVLDRLAELPASDPHRWTPATCAWKLDETAWEGDL
;
A
#
# COMPACT_ATOMS: atom_id res chain seq x y z
N MET A 1 1.74 5.01 -8.45
CA MET A 1 2.74 5.09 -9.56
C MET A 1 4.05 4.52 -9.02
N ILE A 2 4.71 3.59 -9.75
CA ILE A 2 6.00 3.04 -9.32
C ILE A 2 7.09 4.02 -9.76
N THR A 3 7.95 4.43 -8.82
CA THR A 3 9.12 5.28 -9.10
C THR A 3 10.40 4.45 -9.07
N PRO A 4 11.39 4.71 -9.94
CA PRO A 4 12.68 4.05 -9.84
C PRO A 4 13.25 4.18 -8.42
N ALA A 5 13.81 3.10 -7.89
CA ALA A 5 14.48 3.13 -6.60
C ALA A 5 15.85 3.81 -6.74
N SER A 6 16.11 4.82 -5.93
CA SER A 6 17.44 5.43 -5.83
C SER A 6 18.43 4.50 -5.09
N PRO A 7 19.73 4.71 -5.18
CA PRO A 7 20.71 3.97 -4.37
C PRO A 7 20.40 4.05 -2.86
N GLU A 8 19.93 5.21 -2.39
CA GLU A 8 19.52 5.39 -1.01
C GLU A 8 18.28 4.57 -0.66
N ASP A 9 17.29 4.51 -1.55
CA ASP A 9 16.13 3.63 -1.37
C ASP A 9 16.54 2.17 -1.25
N LEU A 10 17.45 1.70 -2.09
CA LEU A 10 17.92 0.33 -2.04
C LEU A 10 18.64 0.01 -0.72
N ARG A 11 19.44 0.95 -0.20
CA ARG A 11 20.09 0.85 1.10
C ARG A 11 19.06 0.77 2.22
N ILE A 12 18.05 1.65 2.21
CA ILE A 12 16.96 1.63 3.18
C ILE A 12 16.20 0.31 3.11
N ILE A 13 15.83 -0.15 1.92
CA ILE A 13 15.11 -1.41 1.71
C ILE A 13 15.94 -2.60 2.21
N ALA A 14 17.26 -2.60 1.97
CA ALA A 14 18.16 -3.63 2.47
C ALA A 14 18.16 -3.69 4.00
N ALA A 15 18.25 -2.53 4.67
CA ALA A 15 18.15 -2.43 6.12
C ALA A 15 16.78 -2.89 6.66
N GLN A 16 15.68 -2.50 6.00
CA GLN A 16 14.32 -2.93 6.34
C GLN A 16 14.13 -4.45 6.25
N LEU A 17 14.76 -5.09 5.27
CA LEU A 17 14.65 -6.52 5.02
C LEU A 17 15.71 -7.36 5.72
N GLY A 18 16.77 -6.74 6.27
CA GLY A 18 17.93 -7.43 6.81
C GLY A 18 18.73 -8.22 5.77
N ARG A 19 18.61 -7.87 4.49
CA ARG A 19 19.29 -8.52 3.36
C ARG A 19 19.24 -7.66 2.11
N VAL A 20 20.17 -7.89 1.19
CA VAL A 20 20.12 -7.27 -0.14
C VAL A 20 18.81 -7.61 -0.84
N PRO A 21 18.02 -6.63 -1.28
CA PRO A 21 16.78 -6.88 -1.99
C PRO A 21 17.07 -7.44 -3.39
N ARG A 22 16.26 -8.41 -3.85
CA ARG A 22 16.37 -9.02 -5.17
C ARG A 22 15.14 -8.68 -6.01
N GLY A 23 15.39 -8.32 -7.28
CA GLY A 23 14.30 -8.09 -8.23
C GLY A 23 13.42 -6.89 -7.90
N VAL A 24 13.98 -5.81 -7.35
CA VAL A 24 13.27 -4.55 -7.12
C VAL A 24 13.10 -3.82 -8.45
N LEU A 25 11.86 -3.57 -8.86
CA LEU A 25 11.52 -2.77 -10.04
C LEU A 25 11.36 -1.28 -9.69
N GLY A 26 11.09 -0.96 -8.43
CA GLY A 26 10.94 0.40 -7.96
C GLY A 26 10.20 0.49 -6.64
N VAL A 27 10.00 1.73 -6.16
CA VAL A 27 9.21 2.04 -4.96
C VAL A 27 7.78 2.32 -5.38
N ALA A 28 6.83 1.59 -4.80
CA ALA A 28 5.41 1.70 -5.11
C ALA A 28 4.63 2.58 -4.11
N ALA A 29 5.11 2.66 -2.87
CA ALA A 29 4.57 3.57 -1.86
C ALA A 29 5.64 3.93 -0.82
N ARG A 30 5.48 5.10 -0.18
CA ARG A 30 6.34 5.59 0.90
C ARG A 30 5.53 5.88 2.14
N CYS A 31 6.16 5.80 3.30
CA CYS A 31 5.65 6.45 4.50
C CYS A 31 5.87 7.95 4.37
N GLY A 32 4.93 8.76 4.88
CA GLY A 32 5.14 10.21 5.01
C GLY A 32 6.20 10.51 6.06
N ASP A 33 6.80 11.67 5.95
CA ASP A 33 7.78 12.37 6.83
C ASP A 33 8.54 11.61 7.94
N CYS A 34 8.88 10.36 7.76
CA CYS A 34 9.68 9.61 8.71
C CYS A 34 11.18 9.91 8.57
N GLY A 35 11.56 11.18 8.44
CA GLY A 35 12.98 11.48 8.31
C GLY A 35 13.38 12.91 8.02
N ALA A 36 12.43 13.81 7.80
CA ALA A 36 12.74 15.22 7.76
C ALA A 36 12.82 15.76 9.19
N SER A 37 14.02 15.96 9.70
CA SER A 37 14.28 16.90 10.79
C SER A 37 14.01 18.31 10.26
N SER A 38 12.76 18.68 10.09
CA SER A 38 12.35 20.04 9.78
C SER A 38 12.17 20.80 11.08
N GLY A 39 13.14 21.65 11.37
CA GLY A 39 12.89 22.81 12.19
C GLY A 39 11.92 23.74 11.47
N ALA A 40 10.62 23.55 11.69
CA ALA A 40 9.59 24.52 11.40
C ALA A 40 8.47 24.34 12.42
N SER A 41 8.38 25.27 13.36
CA SER A 41 7.24 25.45 14.26
C SER A 41 5.93 25.60 13.49
N PRO A 42 4.84 25.03 13.99
CA PRO A 42 3.52 25.31 13.45
C PRO A 42 3.12 26.74 13.76
N ALA A 43 2.89 27.53 12.73
CA ALA A 43 2.24 28.83 12.86
C ALA A 43 0.78 28.62 13.29
N SER A 44 0.46 29.15 14.47
CA SER A 44 -0.88 29.29 15.00
C SER A 44 -1.73 30.19 14.07
N HIS A 45 -2.79 29.64 13.50
CA HIS A 45 -3.90 30.43 12.99
C HIS A 45 -5.11 30.27 13.90
N GLU A 46 -5.29 31.27 14.77
CA GLU A 46 -6.58 31.59 15.36
C GLU A 46 -7.41 32.35 14.32
N GLY A 47 -8.68 32.06 14.24
CA GLY A 47 -9.64 32.82 13.45
C GLY A 47 -10.96 32.09 13.25
N GLY A 48 -11.91 32.24 14.20
CA GLY A 48 -13.12 33.01 13.96
C GLY A 48 -14.30 32.16 13.47
N ILE A 49 -15.16 31.84 14.42
CA ILE A 49 -16.51 31.26 14.23
C ILE A 49 -17.42 32.33 13.57
N SER A 50 -18.17 31.95 12.55
CA SER A 50 -19.43 32.64 12.24
C SER A 50 -20.45 31.59 11.74
N ALA A 51 -21.53 31.46 12.52
CA ALA A 51 -22.73 30.74 12.15
C ALA A 51 -23.55 31.66 11.19
N ASP A 52 -24.10 31.09 10.12
CA ASP A 52 -25.54 31.23 9.82
C ASP A 52 -25.96 30.58 8.47
N ARG A 53 -27.20 30.11 8.50
CA ARG A 53 -28.19 29.85 7.43
C ARG A 53 -28.26 28.49 6.72
N GLN A 54 -29.25 27.81 7.27
CA GLN A 54 -30.09 26.79 6.60
C GLN A 54 -30.56 27.24 5.21
N ARG A 55 -30.37 26.40 4.20
CA ARG A 55 -31.37 26.17 3.14
C ARG A 55 -31.24 24.74 2.65
N GLY A 56 -32.37 24.03 2.69
CA GLY A 56 -32.51 22.64 2.31
C GLY A 56 -32.25 22.40 0.82
N ILE A 57 -31.57 21.33 0.56
CA ILE A 57 -31.51 20.70 -0.75
C ILE A 57 -31.83 19.22 -0.56
N SER A 58 -32.78 18.77 -1.35
CA SER A 58 -33.35 17.44 -1.45
C SER A 58 -32.24 16.37 -1.53
N ALA A 59 -32.24 15.45 -0.58
CA ALA A 59 -31.27 14.36 -0.50
C ALA A 59 -31.64 13.25 -1.48
N GLY A 60 -30.90 13.15 -2.56
CA GLY A 60 -30.74 11.87 -3.26
C GLY A 60 -29.86 10.97 -2.39
N HIS A 61 -30.44 9.97 -1.76
CA HIS A 61 -29.71 8.95 -1.02
C HIS A 61 -28.92 8.09 -2.02
N GLN A 62 -27.65 8.40 -2.24
CA GLN A 62 -26.71 7.42 -2.76
C GLN A 62 -26.39 6.46 -1.61
N ALA A 63 -26.67 5.20 -1.81
CA ALA A 63 -26.35 4.14 -0.86
C ALA A 63 -24.83 4.02 -0.75
N VAL A 64 -24.24 4.61 0.26
CA VAL A 64 -22.87 4.36 0.69
C VAL A 64 -22.85 3.05 1.47
N ASN A 65 -22.02 2.10 1.04
CA ASN A 65 -21.75 0.91 1.84
C ASN A 65 -20.96 1.30 3.11
N PRO A 66 -20.95 0.47 4.14
CA PRO A 66 -20.34 0.79 5.44
C PRO A 66 -18.83 1.10 5.40
N VAL A 67 -18.17 0.96 4.25
CA VAL A 67 -16.74 1.26 4.06
C VAL A 67 -16.55 2.50 3.17
N GLY A 68 -17.62 3.20 2.77
CA GLY A 68 -17.54 4.49 2.05
C GLY A 68 -17.05 4.39 0.61
N TYR A 69 -17.14 3.23 -0.04
CA TYR A 69 -16.76 3.08 -1.45
C TYR A 69 -17.79 3.70 -2.38
N PRO A 70 -17.42 4.62 -3.28
CA PRO A 70 -18.30 5.10 -4.33
C PRO A 70 -18.62 3.95 -5.29
N SER A 71 -19.89 3.81 -5.66
CA SER A 71 -20.39 2.76 -6.56
C SER A 71 -19.85 2.86 -8.00
N ASP A 72 -19.31 4.00 -8.39
CA ASP A 72 -18.87 4.32 -9.74
C ASP A 72 -17.44 4.88 -9.77
N ASN A 73 -16.45 4.03 -9.44
CA ASN A 73 -15.06 4.42 -9.67
C ASN A 73 -14.66 3.99 -11.10
N PRO A 74 -14.53 4.91 -12.07
CA PRO A 74 -14.01 4.55 -13.38
C PRO A 74 -12.58 4.07 -13.18
N VAL A 75 -12.30 2.83 -13.59
CA VAL A 75 -10.95 2.28 -13.67
C VAL A 75 -10.13 3.25 -14.52
N GLY A 76 -9.36 4.11 -13.84
CA GLY A 76 -8.48 5.07 -14.50
C GLY A 76 -7.58 4.32 -15.47
N ARG A 77 -7.48 4.83 -16.69
CA ARG A 77 -6.55 4.32 -17.70
C ARG A 77 -5.16 4.36 -17.12
N LEU A 78 -4.54 3.20 -17.02
CA LEU A 78 -3.09 3.07 -16.86
C LEU A 78 -2.45 3.46 -18.21
N THR A 79 -2.44 4.76 -18.50
CA THR A 79 -1.61 5.30 -19.55
C THR A 79 -0.46 6.02 -18.87
N ASP A 80 0.74 5.62 -19.27
CA ASP A 80 1.99 6.31 -19.09
C ASP A 80 2.69 6.08 -17.74
N PHE A 81 3.73 5.24 -17.78
CA PHE A 81 4.91 5.42 -16.96
C PHE A 81 5.74 6.57 -17.59
N PRO A 82 5.56 7.84 -17.23
CA PRO A 82 6.48 8.86 -17.66
C PRO A 82 7.79 8.63 -16.91
N ALA A 83 8.87 8.52 -17.66
CA ALA A 83 10.20 8.69 -17.12
C ALA A 83 10.26 10.07 -16.46
N GLY A 84 10.12 10.12 -15.15
CA GLY A 84 10.15 11.35 -14.38
C GLY A 84 11.56 11.88 -14.32
N GLN A 85 11.83 12.94 -15.08
CA GLN A 85 12.94 13.82 -14.84
C GLN A 85 12.58 14.72 -13.65
N GLY A 86 13.29 14.56 -12.55
CA GLY A 86 13.16 15.43 -11.38
C GLY A 86 13.97 14.90 -10.21
N ASP A 87 15.08 15.58 -9.88
CA ASP A 87 16.07 15.25 -8.84
C ASP A 87 15.58 15.41 -7.39
N SER A 88 14.28 15.38 -7.12
CA SER A 88 13.76 15.38 -5.75
C SER A 88 13.34 13.97 -5.34
N VAL A 89 14.13 13.34 -4.49
CA VAL A 89 13.72 12.10 -3.81
C VAL A 89 12.42 12.41 -3.05
N PRO A 90 11.31 11.69 -3.32
CA PRO A 90 10.07 11.92 -2.59
C PRO A 90 10.30 11.74 -1.09
N ALA A 91 9.71 12.62 -0.27
CA ALA A 91 9.83 12.56 1.17
C ALA A 91 9.38 11.21 1.73
N GLY A 92 10.05 10.71 2.77
CA GLY A 92 9.73 9.46 3.46
C GLY A 92 10.44 8.22 2.92
N HIS A 93 10.55 7.20 3.76
CA HIS A 93 11.21 5.95 3.39
C HIS A 93 10.29 5.03 2.58
N PRO A 94 10.85 4.10 1.76
CA PRO A 94 10.06 3.09 1.08
C PRO A 94 9.20 2.28 2.05
N ALA A 95 7.91 2.16 1.75
CA ALA A 95 6.97 1.33 2.51
C ALA A 95 6.56 0.08 1.72
N VAL A 96 6.46 0.22 0.40
CA VAL A 96 6.11 -0.87 -0.51
C VAL A 96 7.00 -0.79 -1.74
N ILE A 97 7.57 -1.91 -2.13
CA ILE A 97 8.30 -2.05 -3.38
C ILE A 97 7.48 -2.82 -4.42
N ALA A 98 7.72 -2.53 -5.68
CA ALA A 98 7.30 -3.37 -6.80
C ALA A 98 8.41 -4.40 -7.07
N SER A 99 8.06 -5.67 -7.02
CA SER A 99 9.00 -6.79 -7.21
C SER A 99 8.85 -7.40 -8.59
N ALA A 100 9.94 -7.85 -9.18
CA ALA A 100 9.93 -8.57 -10.43
C ALA A 100 9.10 -9.86 -10.33
N PRO A 101 8.28 -10.18 -11.35
CA PRO A 101 7.48 -11.41 -11.35
C PRO A 101 8.33 -12.68 -11.48
N ARG A 102 9.58 -12.55 -11.89
CA ARG A 102 10.62 -13.59 -11.86
C ARG A 102 11.87 -12.99 -11.24
N LEU A 103 12.37 -13.59 -10.19
CA LEU A 103 13.59 -13.16 -9.52
C LEU A 103 14.83 -13.46 -10.36
N PRO A 104 15.98 -12.79 -10.09
CA PRO A 104 17.23 -13.05 -10.84
C PRO A 104 17.69 -14.50 -10.83
N GLY A 105 17.32 -15.29 -9.82
CA GLY A 105 17.58 -16.73 -9.74
C GLY A 105 16.66 -17.61 -10.59
N GLY A 106 15.70 -17.00 -11.30
CA GLY A 106 14.74 -17.73 -12.14
C GLY A 106 13.44 -18.13 -11.43
N GLU A 107 13.32 -17.93 -10.13
CA GLU A 107 12.14 -18.31 -9.35
C GLU A 107 10.96 -17.38 -9.67
N PRO A 108 9.75 -17.92 -9.94
CA PRO A 108 8.54 -17.11 -10.09
C PRO A 108 8.17 -16.48 -8.76
N PHE A 109 7.81 -15.19 -8.79
CA PHE A 109 7.49 -14.43 -7.59
C PHE A 109 6.12 -13.74 -7.74
N PRO A 110 5.05 -14.27 -7.15
CA PRO A 110 3.70 -13.74 -7.33
C PRO A 110 3.45 -12.42 -6.59
N THR A 111 4.20 -12.14 -5.51
CA THR A 111 3.99 -10.96 -4.67
C THR A 111 4.62 -9.72 -5.31
N PHE A 112 3.85 -9.04 -6.15
CA PHE A 112 4.29 -7.87 -6.89
C PHE A 112 4.49 -6.66 -5.97
N TYR A 113 3.50 -6.33 -5.13
CA TYR A 113 3.61 -5.27 -4.13
C TYR A 113 4.02 -5.87 -2.80
N TYR A 114 5.28 -5.63 -2.42
CA TYR A 114 5.89 -6.21 -1.23
C TYR A 114 6.04 -5.13 -0.14
N LEU A 115 5.39 -5.34 1.00
CA LEU A 115 5.46 -4.45 2.16
C LEU A 115 6.82 -4.57 2.82
N THR A 116 7.58 -3.47 2.90
CA THR A 116 8.96 -3.46 3.44
C THR A 116 9.09 -2.71 4.75
N CYS A 117 8.25 -1.69 5.02
CA CYS A 117 8.34 -0.89 6.25
C CYS A 117 8.17 -1.77 7.50
N PRO A 118 9.18 -1.88 8.38
CA PRO A 118 9.13 -2.76 9.55
C PRO A 118 8.00 -2.42 10.52
N ALA A 119 7.68 -1.12 10.69
CA ALA A 119 6.56 -0.71 11.54
C ALA A 119 5.20 -1.17 10.97
N ALA A 120 5.02 -1.06 9.65
CA ALA A 120 3.82 -1.57 8.98
C ALA A 120 3.73 -3.10 9.08
N VAL A 121 4.86 -3.80 8.86
CA VAL A 121 4.94 -5.27 8.96
C VAL A 121 4.58 -5.72 10.38
N ALA A 122 5.14 -5.09 11.41
CA ALA A 122 4.82 -5.43 12.81
C ALA A 122 3.35 -5.17 13.14
N ALA A 123 2.80 -4.04 12.69
CA ALA A 123 1.39 -3.68 12.91
C ALA A 123 0.44 -4.70 12.25
N VAL A 124 0.71 -5.06 11.01
CA VAL A 124 -0.08 -6.07 10.28
C VAL A 124 0.04 -7.46 10.92
N SER A 125 1.26 -7.85 11.30
CA SER A 125 1.50 -9.13 12.01
C SER A 125 0.70 -9.22 13.30
N HIS A 126 0.56 -8.10 14.02
CA HIS A 126 -0.28 -8.03 15.21
C HIS A 126 -1.75 -8.33 14.90
N LEU A 127 -2.32 -7.74 13.84
CA LEU A 127 -3.70 -8.03 13.42
C LEU A 127 -3.87 -9.51 13.02
N GLU A 128 -2.93 -10.07 12.25
CA GLU A 128 -2.97 -11.46 11.81
C GLU A 128 -2.90 -12.43 13.01
N ALA A 129 -2.02 -12.17 13.98
CA ALA A 129 -1.86 -12.97 15.19
C ALA A 129 -3.11 -12.96 16.08
N ASN A 130 -3.86 -11.86 16.09
CA ASN A 130 -5.11 -11.71 16.84
C ASN A 130 -6.35 -12.26 16.11
N GLY A 131 -6.16 -12.92 14.96
CA GLY A 131 -7.25 -13.59 14.25
C GLY A 131 -8.20 -12.67 13.49
N VAL A 132 -7.82 -11.40 13.29
CA VAL A 132 -8.62 -10.37 12.59
C VAL A 132 -8.94 -10.76 11.13
N MET A 133 -8.17 -11.68 10.54
CA MET A 133 -8.46 -12.19 9.18
C MET A 133 -9.87 -12.79 9.04
N ARG A 134 -10.41 -13.39 10.09
CA ARG A 134 -11.79 -13.93 10.06
C ARG A 134 -12.85 -12.84 9.91
N GLU A 135 -12.61 -11.66 10.49
CA GLU A 135 -13.50 -10.50 10.33
C GLU A 135 -13.52 -10.03 8.87
N ALA A 136 -12.35 -9.98 8.22
CA ALA A 136 -12.24 -9.62 6.82
C ALA A 136 -12.88 -10.66 5.87
N GLU A 137 -12.75 -11.95 6.18
CA GLU A 137 -13.45 -13.01 5.42
C GLU A 137 -14.98 -12.90 5.59
N ALA A 138 -15.45 -12.69 6.81
CA ALA A 138 -16.88 -12.46 7.06
C ALA A 138 -17.41 -11.20 6.34
N LEU A 139 -16.59 -10.14 6.25
CA LEU A 139 -16.94 -8.94 5.50
C LEU A 139 -17.11 -9.23 3.99
N LEU A 140 -16.23 -10.05 3.40
CA LEU A 140 -16.35 -10.48 1.99
C LEU A 140 -17.60 -11.34 1.76
N GLU A 141 -17.90 -12.26 2.67
CA GLU A 141 -19.06 -13.15 2.58
C GLU A 141 -20.38 -12.38 2.72
N ALA A 142 -20.42 -11.43 3.65
CA ALA A 142 -21.65 -10.66 3.94
C ALA A 142 -21.91 -9.55 2.90
N ASN A 143 -20.92 -9.11 2.11
CA ASN A 143 -21.08 -7.94 1.25
C ASN A 143 -20.66 -8.22 -0.21
N PRO A 144 -21.64 -8.50 -1.10
CA PRO A 144 -21.37 -8.77 -2.52
C PRO A 144 -20.67 -7.61 -3.26
N GLN A 145 -20.88 -6.37 -2.82
CA GLN A 145 -20.23 -5.21 -3.44
C GLN A 145 -18.74 -5.18 -3.11
N ILE A 146 -18.37 -5.46 -1.86
CA ILE A 146 -16.97 -5.61 -1.43
C ILE A 146 -16.33 -6.79 -2.17
N ALA A 147 -17.00 -7.93 -2.26
CA ALA A 147 -16.50 -9.09 -3.00
C ALA A 147 -16.25 -8.77 -4.48
N THR A 148 -17.14 -8.01 -5.12
CA THR A 148 -16.98 -7.57 -6.51
C THR A 148 -15.79 -6.62 -6.65
N ALA A 149 -15.63 -5.65 -5.75
CA ALA A 149 -14.49 -4.72 -5.76
C ALA A 149 -13.17 -5.47 -5.53
N TYR A 150 -13.18 -6.46 -4.64
CA TYR A 150 -12.02 -7.30 -4.36
C TYR A 150 -11.60 -8.17 -5.55
N ALA A 151 -12.56 -8.66 -6.33
CA ALA A 151 -12.29 -9.36 -7.58
C ALA A 151 -11.66 -8.43 -8.64
N ARG A 152 -12.14 -7.18 -8.75
CA ARG A 152 -11.53 -6.17 -9.62
C ARG A 152 -10.09 -5.82 -9.18
N ALA A 153 -9.85 -5.74 -7.87
CA ALA A 153 -8.50 -5.54 -7.32
C ALA A 153 -7.53 -6.66 -7.73
N HIS A 154 -8.01 -7.92 -7.72
CA HIS A 154 -7.25 -9.07 -8.21
C HIS A 154 -6.84 -8.92 -9.68
N GLU A 155 -7.79 -8.57 -10.55
CA GLU A 155 -7.52 -8.39 -11.97
C GLU A 155 -6.54 -7.24 -12.23
N LEU A 156 -6.70 -6.11 -11.51
CA LEU A 156 -5.80 -4.98 -11.60
C LEU A 156 -4.38 -5.37 -11.18
N TYR A 157 -4.25 -6.08 -10.06
CA TYR A 157 -2.97 -6.56 -9.54
C TYR A 157 -2.20 -7.38 -10.58
N ILE A 158 -2.88 -8.34 -11.22
CA ILE A 158 -2.29 -9.20 -12.26
C ILE A 158 -1.83 -8.35 -13.45
N ARG A 159 -2.70 -7.45 -13.96
CA ARG A 159 -2.35 -6.57 -15.08
C ARG A 159 -1.12 -5.71 -14.77
N GLN A 160 -1.08 -5.09 -13.59
CA GLN A 160 0.04 -4.22 -13.19
C GLN A 160 1.35 -5.01 -13.09
N ARG A 161 1.31 -6.21 -12.52
CA ARG A 161 2.48 -7.09 -12.45
C ARG A 161 2.98 -7.51 -13.83
N THR A 162 2.06 -7.90 -14.72
CA THR A 162 2.41 -8.28 -16.10
C THR A 162 3.04 -7.12 -16.84
N GLN A 163 2.42 -5.94 -16.82
CA GLN A 163 2.96 -4.74 -17.46
C GLN A 163 4.35 -4.35 -16.93
N ALA A 164 4.54 -4.42 -15.61
CA ALA A 164 5.84 -4.13 -15.02
C ALA A 164 6.90 -5.17 -15.41
N GLY A 165 6.54 -6.43 -15.52
CA GLY A 165 7.41 -7.50 -15.99
C GLY A 165 7.81 -7.31 -17.46
N GLU A 166 6.87 -6.96 -18.32
CA GLU A 166 7.11 -6.65 -19.73
C GLU A 166 8.04 -5.44 -19.88
N ALA A 167 7.76 -4.34 -19.15
CA ALA A 167 8.59 -3.15 -19.15
C ALA A 167 10.03 -3.41 -18.67
N ALA A 168 10.20 -4.39 -17.77
CA ALA A 168 11.51 -4.84 -17.29
C ALA A 168 12.18 -5.91 -18.18
N GLY A 169 11.55 -6.29 -19.29
CA GLY A 169 12.10 -7.29 -20.22
C GLY A 169 12.04 -8.74 -19.69
N ILE A 170 11.22 -9.00 -18.67
CA ILE A 170 11.10 -10.35 -18.05
C ILE A 170 10.18 -11.26 -18.86
N GLY A 171 9.19 -10.68 -19.58
CA GLY A 171 8.21 -11.43 -20.33
C GLY A 171 7.15 -12.12 -19.46
N GLU A 172 6.48 -13.12 -20.05
CA GLU A 172 5.46 -13.89 -19.34
C GLU A 172 6.05 -14.85 -18.30
N VAL A 173 5.31 -15.02 -17.19
CA VAL A 173 5.65 -15.95 -16.12
C VAL A 173 4.44 -16.89 -15.91
N PRO A 174 4.33 -17.97 -16.71
CA PRO A 174 3.15 -18.82 -16.74
C PRO A 174 2.82 -19.45 -15.37
N GLU A 175 3.83 -19.70 -14.55
CA GLU A 175 3.71 -20.34 -13.24
C GLU A 175 2.85 -19.52 -12.25
N ILE A 176 2.73 -18.21 -12.48
CA ILE A 176 1.92 -17.32 -11.66
C ILE A 176 0.78 -16.64 -12.45
N ALA A 177 0.52 -17.13 -13.66
CA ALA A 177 -0.62 -16.65 -14.46
C ALA A 177 -1.92 -16.84 -13.69
N GLY A 178 -2.76 -15.80 -13.65
CA GLY A 178 -4.02 -15.85 -12.91
C GLY A 178 -3.90 -15.85 -11.37
N VAL A 179 -2.69 -15.85 -10.82
CA VAL A 179 -2.43 -15.78 -9.38
C VAL A 179 -2.06 -14.35 -9.00
N SER A 180 -2.71 -13.77 -8.00
CA SER A 180 -2.31 -12.50 -7.37
C SER A 180 -1.70 -12.78 -5.99
N ALA A 181 -1.94 -11.92 -5.00
CA ALA A 181 -1.44 -12.07 -3.65
C ALA A 181 -2.55 -11.95 -2.59
N GLY A 182 -2.26 -12.27 -1.34
CA GLY A 182 -3.14 -12.03 -0.20
C GLY A 182 -4.40 -12.90 -0.14
N GLY A 183 -4.59 -13.81 -1.08
CA GLY A 183 -5.79 -14.68 -1.16
C GLY A 183 -6.86 -14.17 -2.12
N MET A 184 -6.63 -13.01 -2.80
CA MET A 184 -7.53 -12.50 -3.83
C MET A 184 -7.79 -13.56 -4.91
N PRO A 185 -8.97 -13.59 -5.56
CA PRO A 185 -10.11 -12.70 -5.35
C PRO A 185 -11.15 -13.19 -4.33
N ARG A 186 -10.95 -14.32 -3.68
CA ARG A 186 -12.03 -15.00 -2.93
C ARG A 186 -11.77 -15.21 -1.46
N ARG A 187 -10.52 -15.08 -1.01
CA ARG A 187 -10.09 -15.36 0.35
C ARG A 187 -9.20 -14.26 0.89
N VAL A 188 -9.09 -14.20 2.22
CA VAL A 188 -8.11 -13.36 2.90
C VAL A 188 -7.06 -14.28 3.53
N LYS A 189 -5.83 -14.25 3.01
CA LYS A 189 -4.74 -15.12 3.46
C LYS A 189 -3.53 -14.37 4.02
N CYS A 190 -3.38 -13.09 3.65
CA CYS A 190 -2.22 -12.31 4.06
C CYS A 190 -2.53 -10.82 3.99
N PHE A 191 -2.64 -10.17 5.12
CA PHE A 191 -2.85 -8.73 5.21
C PHE A 191 -1.65 -7.92 4.72
N HIS A 192 -0.41 -8.44 4.84
CA HIS A 192 0.79 -7.77 4.32
C HIS A 192 0.68 -7.49 2.82
N ALA A 193 0.25 -8.49 2.06
CA ALA A 193 0.10 -8.34 0.62
C ALA A 193 -1.07 -7.43 0.24
N LEU A 194 -2.18 -7.48 1.00
CA LEU A 194 -3.36 -6.66 0.74
C LEU A 194 -3.13 -5.19 1.10
N LEU A 195 -2.48 -4.92 2.24
CA LEU A 195 -2.07 -3.58 2.64
C LEU A 195 -1.03 -3.02 1.64
N GLY A 196 -0.03 -3.81 1.26
CA GLY A 196 0.96 -3.43 0.25
C GLY A 196 0.30 -3.02 -1.06
N HIS A 197 -0.70 -3.78 -1.52
CA HIS A 197 -1.47 -3.42 -2.71
C HIS A 197 -2.24 -2.10 -2.51
N ALA A 198 -3.00 -1.95 -1.42
CA ALA A 198 -3.77 -0.73 -1.17
C ALA A 198 -2.89 0.53 -1.10
N LEU A 199 -1.73 0.44 -0.44
CA LEU A 199 -0.77 1.54 -0.37
C LEU A 199 -0.18 1.91 -1.74
N ALA A 200 0.09 0.91 -2.59
CA ALA A 200 0.68 1.11 -3.91
C ALA A 200 -0.27 1.75 -4.92
N VAL A 201 -1.56 1.38 -4.87
CA VAL A 201 -2.56 1.82 -5.86
C VAL A 201 -3.48 2.93 -5.34
N GLY A 202 -3.43 3.22 -4.06
CA GLY A 202 -4.31 4.19 -3.39
C GLY A 202 -5.63 3.59 -2.93
N ARG A 203 -6.32 4.37 -2.07
CA ARG A 203 -7.62 3.98 -1.52
C ARG A 203 -8.69 3.82 -2.59
N GLY A 204 -9.67 2.97 -2.32
CA GLY A 204 -10.81 2.71 -3.19
C GLY A 204 -10.59 1.58 -4.20
N VAL A 205 -9.40 0.99 -4.24
CA VAL A 205 -9.07 -0.08 -5.19
C VAL A 205 -9.10 -1.46 -4.54
N ASN A 206 -8.41 -1.63 -3.42
CA ASN A 206 -8.42 -2.90 -2.68
C ASN A 206 -9.20 -2.74 -1.36
N PRO A 207 -10.49 -3.13 -1.32
CA PRO A 207 -11.35 -2.87 -0.16
C PRO A 207 -10.85 -3.53 1.13
N ILE A 208 -10.23 -4.71 1.03
CA ILE A 208 -9.71 -5.38 2.22
C ILE A 208 -8.38 -4.74 2.67
N GLY A 209 -7.53 -4.32 1.74
CA GLY A 209 -6.32 -3.58 2.07
C GLY A 209 -6.62 -2.22 2.73
N ASP A 210 -7.63 -1.51 2.25
CA ASP A 210 -8.11 -0.27 2.84
C ASP A 210 -8.72 -0.49 4.23
N TRP A 211 -9.51 -1.55 4.39
CA TRP A 211 -10.06 -1.95 5.68
C TRP A 211 -8.95 -2.29 6.70
N VAL A 212 -7.89 -2.98 6.28
CA VAL A 212 -6.71 -3.23 7.13
C VAL A 212 -6.06 -1.91 7.57
N LEU A 213 -5.87 -0.97 6.64
CA LEU A 213 -5.31 0.34 6.96
C LEU A 213 -6.17 1.11 7.97
N ASP A 214 -7.49 1.05 7.83
CA ASP A 214 -8.42 1.67 8.78
C ASP A 214 -8.34 1.01 10.16
N ARG A 215 -8.31 -0.32 10.23
CA ARG A 215 -8.15 -1.06 11.50
C ARG A 215 -6.85 -0.70 12.22
N LEU A 216 -5.75 -0.54 11.51
CA LEU A 216 -4.48 -0.09 12.09
C LEU A 216 -4.54 1.36 12.60
N ALA A 217 -5.23 2.24 11.89
CA ALA A 217 -5.40 3.64 12.28
C ALA A 217 -6.33 3.80 13.50
N GLU A 218 -7.31 2.92 13.65
CA GLU A 218 -8.32 2.91 14.73
C GLU A 218 -7.82 2.31 16.04
N LEU A 219 -6.67 1.63 16.05
CA LEU A 219 -6.09 1.14 17.29
C LEU A 219 -5.90 2.29 18.29
N PRO A 220 -6.00 2.04 19.60
CA PRO A 220 -5.81 3.06 20.63
C PRO A 220 -4.50 3.84 20.42
N ALA A 221 -4.47 5.12 20.76
CA ALA A 221 -3.27 5.94 20.62
C ALA A 221 -2.07 5.41 21.41
N SER A 222 -2.32 4.65 22.47
CA SER A 222 -1.32 3.99 23.32
C SER A 222 -0.85 2.64 22.75
N ASP A 223 -1.50 2.11 21.71
CA ASP A 223 -1.14 0.83 21.13
C ASP A 223 0.14 0.99 20.27
N PRO A 224 1.20 0.23 20.53
CA PRO A 224 2.45 0.32 19.79
C PRO A 224 2.31 -0.14 18.32
N HIS A 225 1.23 -0.86 17.98
CA HIS A 225 0.94 -1.32 16.62
C HIS A 225 0.00 -0.39 15.85
N ARG A 226 -0.44 0.72 16.47
CA ARG A 226 -1.16 1.75 15.72
C ARG A 226 -0.26 2.34 14.65
N TRP A 227 -0.72 2.27 13.41
CA TRP A 227 0.11 2.68 12.28
C TRP A 227 -0.71 3.26 11.11
N THR A 228 -0.17 4.29 10.52
CA THR A 228 -0.53 4.80 9.19
C THR A 228 0.75 5.25 8.48
N PRO A 229 0.75 5.41 7.15
CA PRO A 229 1.91 5.97 6.46
C PRO A 229 2.35 7.34 7.00
N ALA A 230 1.38 8.18 7.40
CA ALA A 230 1.64 9.54 7.92
C ALA A 230 2.16 9.55 9.37
N THR A 231 1.88 8.52 10.16
CA THR A 231 2.29 8.44 11.58
C THR A 231 3.40 7.42 11.82
N CYS A 232 4.00 6.90 10.75
CA CYS A 232 5.06 5.94 10.84
C CYS A 232 6.29 6.54 11.54
N ALA A 233 6.75 5.90 12.61
CA ALA A 233 7.88 6.35 13.42
C ALA A 233 9.17 5.57 13.13
N TRP A 234 9.17 4.64 12.17
CA TRP A 234 10.35 3.89 11.82
C TRP A 234 11.45 4.80 11.28
N LYS A 235 12.67 4.62 11.76
CA LYS A 235 13.85 5.32 11.28
C LYS A 235 14.91 4.31 10.90
N LEU A 236 15.71 4.65 9.89
CA LEU A 236 16.89 3.88 9.56
C LEU A 236 17.87 3.93 10.77
N ASP A 237 18.25 2.76 11.24
CA ASP A 237 19.43 2.64 12.09
C ASP A 237 20.64 2.55 11.16
N GLU A 238 21.46 3.60 11.16
CA GLU A 238 22.63 3.70 10.27
C GLU A 238 23.66 2.59 10.53
N THR A 239 23.59 1.94 11.70
CA THR A 239 24.45 0.82 12.07
C THR A 239 23.86 -0.54 11.67
N ALA A 240 22.58 -0.60 11.30
CA ALA A 240 21.86 -1.85 11.05
C ALA A 240 22.24 -2.55 9.73
N TRP A 241 22.95 -1.87 8.82
CA TRP A 241 23.33 -2.44 7.53
C TRP A 241 24.71 -1.96 7.10
N GLU A 242 25.70 -2.83 7.22
CA GLU A 242 27.09 -2.62 6.75
C GLU A 242 27.42 -3.40 5.45
N GLY A 243 26.42 -4.02 4.80
CA GLY A 243 26.63 -4.81 3.59
C GLY A 243 26.70 -3.95 2.31
N ASP A 244 27.50 -4.38 1.35
CA ASP A 244 27.52 -3.84 0.01
C ASP A 244 26.25 -4.22 -0.77
N LEU A 245 25.72 -3.28 -1.57
CA LEU A 245 24.55 -3.48 -2.45
C LEU A 245 24.91 -4.20 -3.73
#